data_6a3bbcd892c83014c7b15005633aaf0b
#
_entry.id   6a3bbcd892c83014c7b15005633aaf0b
#
_cell.length_a   1.000
_cell.length_b   1.000
_cell.length_c   1.000
_cell.angle_alpha   90.00
_cell.angle_beta   90.00
_cell.angle_gamma   90.00
#
_symmetry.space_group_name_H-M   'P 1'
#
loop_
_entity.id
_entity.type
_entity.pdbx_description
1 polymer ?
#
loop_
_entity_poly.entity_id
_entity_poly.type
_entity_poly.pdbx_seq_one_letter_code
_entity_poly.pdbx_strand_id
1 'polypeptide(L)'
;MLPLYLEKLTMPELKQRAEALHQLLVECRICPNECKAKRTEGETGECHSKVEVYISSVGPHFGEEPPLVGTNGSGTIFFTNCNLDCQFCQNYDISHLGMGEKASKSDLARSMLQLQQIGCHNINLVTPTHFSPQIVDALVLAIEKGLELPIVYNCGGYESVETLRLLEDIVDIYMPDIKYSIDENALKYSGVQNYWETVKLAVKEMHQQVGDLKLSKRGIAQRGLLVRHLVLPNDIAGSKAVVDFVADEISTDTYLNIMDQYRPAYHANIYPELNRRITPSEYKDVIDYAHNKGLIRGFDPN
;
A
#
# COMPACT_ATOMS: atom_id res chain seq x y z
N MET A 1 5.99 20.50 6.56
CA MET A 1 6.70 20.10 5.32
C MET A 1 5.65 20.13 4.21
N LEU A 2 5.96 20.68 3.05
CA LEU A 2 5.04 20.60 1.91
C LEU A 2 5.05 19.18 1.33
N PRO A 3 3.93 18.69 0.78
CA PRO A 3 3.91 17.46 -0.01
C PRO A 3 4.89 17.50 -1.19
N LEU A 4 5.46 16.35 -1.55
CA LEU A 4 6.44 16.25 -2.63
C LEU A 4 5.90 16.78 -3.97
N TYR A 5 4.66 16.46 -4.30
CA TYR A 5 4.02 16.90 -5.53
C TYR A 5 3.86 18.43 -5.66
N LEU A 6 3.88 19.16 -4.54
CA LEU A 6 3.91 20.64 -4.53
C LEU A 6 5.33 21.20 -4.47
N GLU A 7 6.26 20.44 -3.89
CA GLU A 7 7.65 20.86 -3.70
C GLU A 7 8.50 20.61 -4.93
N LYS A 8 8.25 19.50 -5.65
CA LYS A 8 9.14 18.93 -6.67
C LYS A 8 8.59 18.94 -8.08
N LEU A 9 7.28 18.92 -8.26
CA LEU A 9 6.67 18.75 -9.58
C LEU A 9 5.92 20.01 -10.02
N THR A 10 6.03 20.31 -11.31
CA THR A 10 5.15 21.25 -11.97
C THR A 10 3.87 20.55 -12.46
N MET A 11 2.79 21.31 -12.68
CA MET A 11 1.53 20.76 -13.23
C MET A 11 1.70 20.07 -14.60
N PRO A 12 2.52 20.58 -15.56
CA PRO A 12 2.80 19.83 -16.79
C PRO A 12 3.49 18.48 -16.54
N GLU A 13 4.48 18.41 -15.66
CA GLU A 13 5.18 17.16 -15.32
C GLU A 13 4.22 16.15 -14.68
N LEU A 14 3.36 16.59 -13.76
CA LEU A 14 2.36 15.71 -13.15
C LEU A 14 1.36 15.16 -14.19
N LYS A 15 0.91 15.99 -15.14
CA LYS A 15 0.06 15.55 -16.25
C LYS A 15 0.78 14.56 -17.17
N GLN A 16 2.07 14.79 -17.46
CA GLN A 16 2.88 13.84 -18.23
C GLN A 16 3.04 12.50 -17.54
N ARG A 17 3.22 12.49 -16.19
CA ARG A 17 3.26 11.25 -15.39
C ARG A 17 1.93 10.50 -15.47
N ALA A 18 0.79 11.20 -15.39
CA ALA A 18 -0.53 10.60 -15.56
C ALA A 18 -0.68 9.93 -16.95
N GLU A 19 -0.29 10.62 -18.01
CA GLU A 19 -0.32 10.08 -19.38
C GLU A 19 0.57 8.83 -19.50
N ALA A 20 1.79 8.86 -18.98
CA ALA A 20 2.71 7.72 -18.99
C ALA A 20 2.12 6.51 -18.24
N LEU A 21 1.50 6.73 -17.07
CA LEU A 21 0.79 5.69 -16.34
C LEU A 21 -0.38 5.11 -17.12
N HIS A 22 -1.15 5.93 -17.85
CA HIS A 22 -2.23 5.45 -18.71
C HIS A 22 -1.73 4.57 -19.85
N GLN A 23 -0.54 4.84 -20.40
CA GLN A 23 0.06 3.98 -21.43
C GLN A 23 0.34 2.56 -20.92
N LEU A 24 0.58 2.38 -19.61
CA LEU A 24 0.75 1.06 -19.01
C LEU A 24 -0.54 0.23 -19.02
N LEU A 25 -1.72 0.81 -19.28
CA LEU A 25 -3.01 0.11 -19.35
C LEU A 25 -3.38 -0.36 -20.76
N VAL A 26 -2.68 0.06 -21.80
CA VAL A 26 -2.96 -0.33 -23.20
C VAL A 26 -2.75 -1.83 -23.40
N GLU A 27 -1.62 -2.33 -22.92
CA GLU A 27 -1.33 -3.75 -22.64
C GLU A 27 -0.88 -3.79 -21.18
N CYS A 28 -1.80 -4.12 -20.27
CA CYS A 28 -1.66 -3.85 -18.86
C CYS A 28 -0.40 -4.46 -18.24
N ARG A 29 0.51 -3.57 -17.78
CA ARG A 29 1.72 -3.87 -17.02
C ARG A 29 1.90 -2.93 -15.82
N ILE A 30 0.79 -2.39 -15.31
CA ILE A 30 0.80 -1.46 -14.17
C ILE A 30 1.30 -2.09 -12.86
N CYS A 31 1.23 -3.41 -12.76
CA CYS A 31 1.72 -4.20 -11.63
C CYS A 31 2.49 -5.44 -12.14
N PRO A 32 3.20 -6.17 -11.28
CA PRO A 32 4.04 -7.29 -11.67
C PRO A 32 3.30 -8.50 -12.26
N ASN A 33 1.96 -8.55 -12.19
CA ASN A 33 1.18 -9.57 -12.90
C ASN A 33 1.31 -9.45 -14.42
N GLU A 34 1.58 -8.25 -14.95
CA GLU A 34 1.75 -7.98 -16.39
C GLU A 34 0.74 -8.74 -17.25
N CYS A 35 -0.53 -8.73 -16.86
CA CYS A 35 -1.59 -9.55 -17.45
C CYS A 35 -1.91 -9.19 -18.91
N LYS A 36 -1.37 -8.08 -19.44
CA LYS A 36 -1.53 -7.59 -20.82
C LYS A 36 -2.97 -7.36 -21.26
N ALA A 37 -3.91 -7.33 -20.31
CA ALA A 37 -5.29 -6.98 -20.62
C ALA A 37 -5.35 -5.57 -21.21
N LYS A 38 -6.11 -5.41 -22.29
CA LYS A 38 -6.35 -4.11 -22.94
C LYS A 38 -7.41 -3.34 -22.19
N ARG A 39 -7.04 -2.84 -20.99
CA ARG A 39 -7.98 -2.19 -20.09
C ARG A 39 -8.62 -0.95 -20.71
N THR A 40 -7.90 -0.24 -21.59
CA THR A 40 -8.42 0.90 -22.36
C THR A 40 -9.48 0.53 -23.39
N GLU A 41 -9.54 -0.74 -23.81
CA GLU A 41 -10.56 -1.30 -24.71
C GLU A 41 -11.69 -2.01 -23.93
N GLY A 42 -11.68 -1.96 -22.59
CA GLY A 42 -12.72 -2.52 -21.72
C GLY A 42 -12.46 -3.94 -21.25
N GLU A 43 -11.27 -4.51 -21.52
CA GLU A 43 -10.88 -5.80 -20.95
C GLU A 43 -10.62 -5.69 -19.44
N THR A 44 -10.83 -6.80 -18.74
CA THR A 44 -10.58 -6.89 -17.30
C THR A 44 -9.22 -7.54 -17.04
N GLY A 45 -8.38 -6.91 -16.22
CA GLY A 45 -7.11 -7.48 -15.80
C GLY A 45 -7.27 -8.56 -14.72
N GLU A 46 -6.16 -9.22 -14.37
CA GLU A 46 -6.08 -10.19 -13.26
C GLU A 46 -6.60 -9.62 -11.92
N CYS A 47 -6.44 -8.32 -11.73
CA CYS A 47 -6.97 -7.58 -10.59
C CYS A 47 -8.48 -7.34 -10.65
N HIS A 48 -9.23 -7.97 -11.56
CA HIS A 48 -10.66 -7.80 -11.81
C HIS A 48 -11.09 -6.37 -12.13
N SER A 49 -10.14 -5.49 -12.55
CA SER A 49 -10.42 -4.09 -12.82
C SER A 49 -10.30 -3.74 -14.30
N LYS A 50 -11.20 -2.88 -14.74
CA LYS A 50 -11.15 -2.15 -16.00
C LYS A 50 -10.51 -0.78 -15.79
N VAL A 51 -10.71 0.15 -16.75
CA VAL A 51 -10.17 1.51 -16.62
C VAL A 51 -10.94 2.36 -15.60
N GLU A 52 -12.20 2.05 -15.34
CA GLU A 52 -13.02 2.78 -14.38
C GLU A 52 -12.58 2.52 -12.94
N VAL A 53 -12.57 3.58 -12.13
CA VAL A 53 -12.29 3.49 -10.70
C VAL A 53 -13.56 3.10 -9.94
N TYR A 54 -13.40 2.20 -8.99
CA TYR A 54 -14.43 1.86 -8.01
C TYR A 54 -13.90 2.09 -6.60
N ILE A 55 -14.70 2.78 -5.78
CA ILE A 55 -14.38 3.14 -4.41
C ILE A 55 -15.39 2.49 -3.48
N SER A 56 -14.91 1.81 -2.44
CA SER A 56 -15.75 1.22 -1.42
C SER A 56 -16.15 2.23 -0.34
N SER A 57 -15.19 2.99 0.16
CA SER A 57 -15.46 3.99 1.20
C SER A 57 -14.44 5.11 1.20
N VAL A 58 -14.87 6.26 1.75
CA VAL A 58 -14.04 7.46 1.96
C VAL A 58 -14.35 8.00 3.36
N GLY A 59 -13.32 8.26 4.16
CA GLY A 59 -13.50 8.86 5.49
C GLY A 59 -12.25 8.90 6.35
N PRO A 60 -12.30 9.62 7.48
CA PRO A 60 -11.27 9.52 8.51
C PRO A 60 -11.24 8.11 9.09
N HIS A 61 -10.07 7.49 9.09
CA HIS A 61 -9.87 6.14 9.64
C HIS A 61 -8.90 6.20 10.83
N PHE A 62 -9.24 5.50 11.91
CA PHE A 62 -8.51 5.52 13.16
C PHE A 62 -7.84 4.17 13.48
N GLY A 63 -7.91 3.22 12.59
CA GLY A 63 -7.28 1.91 12.70
C GLY A 63 -5.96 1.75 11.95
N GLU A 64 -5.43 2.81 11.36
CA GLU A 64 -4.11 2.81 10.74
C GLU A 64 -3.01 3.04 11.80
N GLU A 65 -1.76 3.05 11.39
CA GLU A 65 -0.61 3.26 12.26
C GLU A 65 -0.66 4.63 12.96
N PRO A 66 -0.30 4.70 14.26
CA PRO A 66 -0.40 5.92 15.06
C PRO A 66 0.16 7.19 14.39
N PRO A 67 1.33 7.15 13.67
CA PRO A 67 1.84 8.33 13.00
C PRO A 67 0.97 8.84 11.82
N LEU A 68 0.13 8.00 11.24
CA LEU A 68 -0.80 8.41 10.18
C LEU A 68 -2.11 8.94 10.74
N VAL A 69 -2.55 8.37 11.86
CA VAL A 69 -3.86 8.64 12.48
C VAL A 69 -3.85 9.94 13.28
N GLY A 70 -2.85 10.14 14.12
CA GLY A 70 -2.81 11.29 15.02
C GLY A 70 -4.14 11.52 15.74
N THR A 71 -4.58 12.79 15.81
CA THR A 71 -5.84 13.18 16.46
C THR A 71 -7.05 13.22 15.53
N ASN A 72 -6.81 13.41 14.23
CA ASN A 72 -7.89 13.69 13.26
C ASN A 72 -8.15 12.53 12.28
N GLY A 73 -7.40 11.44 12.42
CA GLY A 73 -7.51 10.27 11.56
C GLY A 73 -6.68 10.37 10.27
N SER A 74 -6.40 9.21 9.68
CA SER A 74 -5.88 9.06 8.33
C SER A 74 -7.04 9.20 7.35
N GLY A 75 -6.91 10.05 6.33
CA GLY A 75 -7.95 10.27 5.33
C GLY A 75 -7.95 9.15 4.30
N THR A 76 -8.63 8.04 4.59
CA THR A 76 -8.60 6.85 3.75
C THR A 76 -9.57 6.91 2.58
N ILE A 77 -9.11 6.43 1.43
CA ILE A 77 -9.91 6.11 0.25
C ILE A 77 -9.68 4.65 -0.07
N PHE A 78 -10.67 3.79 0.17
CA PHE A 78 -10.58 2.36 -0.09
C PHE A 78 -11.02 2.06 -1.52
N PHE A 79 -10.08 1.61 -2.35
CA PHE A 79 -10.37 1.14 -3.71
C PHE A 79 -10.82 -0.31 -3.68
N THR A 80 -11.73 -0.67 -4.61
CA THR A 80 -12.14 -2.06 -4.77
C THR A 80 -11.13 -2.85 -5.60
N ASN A 81 -11.21 -4.17 -5.48
CA ASN A 81 -10.31 -5.11 -6.16
C ASN A 81 -8.87 -5.04 -5.64
N CYS A 82 -8.01 -5.93 -6.13
CA CYS A 82 -6.60 -5.99 -5.70
C CYS A 82 -5.78 -6.74 -6.76
N ASN A 83 -4.49 -6.41 -6.88
CA ASN A 83 -3.55 -7.16 -7.71
C ASN A 83 -3.02 -8.44 -7.05
N LEU A 84 -3.44 -8.72 -5.81
CA LEU A 84 -3.19 -9.96 -5.07
C LEU A 84 -4.51 -10.70 -4.82
N ASP A 85 -4.47 -12.04 -4.84
CA ASP A 85 -5.61 -12.91 -4.54
C ASP A 85 -5.45 -13.59 -3.17
N CYS A 86 -5.28 -12.78 -2.10
CA CYS A 86 -5.01 -13.31 -0.76
C CYS A 86 -6.19 -14.10 -0.20
N GLN A 87 -6.02 -15.41 -0.02
CA GLN A 87 -7.05 -16.34 0.47
C GLN A 87 -7.45 -16.12 1.94
N PHE A 88 -6.75 -15.24 2.65
CA PHE A 88 -7.04 -14.84 4.02
C PHE A 88 -7.35 -13.34 4.14
N CYS A 89 -7.73 -12.68 3.04
CA CYS A 89 -7.99 -11.24 3.04
C CYS A 89 -9.10 -10.87 4.03
N GLN A 90 -8.80 -9.96 4.95
CA GLN A 90 -9.77 -9.46 5.93
C GLN A 90 -10.78 -8.48 5.31
N ASN A 91 -10.39 -7.85 4.18
CA ASN A 91 -11.20 -6.94 3.39
C ASN A 91 -11.68 -7.60 2.08
N TYR A 92 -12.02 -8.89 2.14
CA TYR A 92 -12.37 -9.67 0.94
C TYR A 92 -13.64 -9.17 0.23
N ASP A 93 -14.54 -8.56 0.94
CA ASP A 93 -15.73 -7.90 0.40
C ASP A 93 -15.37 -6.78 -0.60
N ILE A 94 -14.31 -6.03 -0.29
CA ILE A 94 -13.78 -4.97 -1.15
C ILE A 94 -12.85 -5.56 -2.22
N SER A 95 -11.88 -6.38 -1.81
CA SER A 95 -10.78 -6.81 -2.67
C SER A 95 -11.13 -7.95 -3.63
N HIS A 96 -12.05 -8.85 -3.25
CA HIS A 96 -12.46 -10.00 -4.06
C HIS A 96 -13.87 -9.85 -4.62
N LEU A 97 -14.83 -9.34 -3.81
CA LEU A 97 -16.20 -9.17 -4.24
C LEU A 97 -16.45 -7.82 -4.93
N GLY A 98 -15.46 -6.92 -4.94
CA GLY A 98 -15.52 -5.64 -5.62
C GLY A 98 -16.61 -4.70 -5.10
N MET A 99 -16.99 -4.83 -3.82
CA MET A 99 -18.08 -4.03 -3.23
C MET A 99 -17.69 -2.55 -3.16
N GLY A 100 -18.25 -1.78 -4.07
CA GLY A 100 -18.04 -0.34 -4.15
C GLY A 100 -18.78 0.30 -5.31
N GLU A 101 -18.64 1.60 -5.45
CA GLU A 101 -19.32 2.39 -6.46
C GLU A 101 -18.32 3.00 -7.44
N LYS A 102 -18.75 3.14 -8.70
CA LYS A 102 -17.96 3.79 -9.75
C LYS A 102 -17.77 5.26 -9.41
N ALA A 103 -16.53 5.74 -9.49
CA ALA A 103 -16.17 7.11 -9.27
C ALA A 103 -15.46 7.72 -10.49
N SER A 104 -15.81 8.95 -10.85
CA SER A 104 -15.05 9.71 -11.81
C SER A 104 -13.79 10.31 -11.16
N LYS A 105 -12.83 10.75 -11.98
CA LYS A 105 -11.67 11.49 -11.47
C LYS A 105 -12.06 12.75 -10.69
N SER A 106 -13.17 13.38 -11.05
CA SER A 106 -13.69 14.56 -10.33
C SER A 106 -14.29 14.19 -8.97
N ASP A 107 -14.92 13.01 -8.86
CA ASP A 107 -15.43 12.51 -7.57
C ASP A 107 -14.29 12.15 -6.65
N LEU A 108 -13.26 11.48 -7.17
CA LEU A 108 -12.05 11.14 -6.42
C LEU A 108 -11.31 12.40 -5.93
N ALA A 109 -11.14 13.41 -6.80
CA ALA A 109 -10.55 14.70 -6.41
C ALA A 109 -11.38 15.40 -5.32
N ARG A 110 -12.71 15.37 -5.43
CA ARG A 110 -13.62 15.91 -4.41
C ARG A 110 -13.47 15.19 -3.08
N SER A 111 -13.33 13.86 -3.09
CA SER A 111 -13.09 13.05 -1.89
C SER A 111 -11.78 13.45 -1.20
N MET A 112 -10.69 13.64 -1.94
CA MET A 112 -9.42 14.12 -1.38
C MET A 112 -9.56 15.48 -0.69
N LEU A 113 -10.23 16.43 -1.35
CA LEU A 113 -10.49 17.77 -0.79
C LEU A 113 -11.40 17.74 0.43
N GLN A 114 -12.41 16.87 0.43
CA GLN A 114 -13.31 16.68 1.57
C GLN A 114 -12.54 16.14 2.80
N LEU A 115 -11.64 15.16 2.62
CA LEU A 115 -10.79 14.65 3.69
C LEU A 115 -9.89 15.75 4.27
N GLN A 116 -9.34 16.62 3.42
CA GLN A 116 -8.58 17.79 3.86
C GLN A 116 -9.46 18.76 4.66
N GLN A 117 -10.68 19.06 4.21
CA GLN A 117 -11.61 19.95 4.92
C GLN A 117 -12.04 19.41 6.28
N ILE A 118 -12.18 18.08 6.42
CA ILE A 118 -12.44 17.40 7.70
C ILE A 118 -11.25 17.53 8.66
N GLY A 119 -10.04 17.78 8.12
CA GLY A 119 -8.81 17.96 8.88
C GLY A 119 -7.97 16.69 9.06
N CYS A 120 -8.18 15.67 8.20
CA CYS A 120 -7.33 14.48 8.17
C CYS A 120 -5.86 14.86 7.98
N HIS A 121 -4.94 14.01 8.45
CA HIS A 121 -3.51 14.29 8.40
C HIS A 121 -2.85 13.97 7.05
N ASN A 122 -3.49 13.16 6.23
CA ASN A 122 -3.00 12.68 4.94
C ASN A 122 -4.16 12.24 4.04
N ILE A 123 -3.85 11.96 2.77
CA ILE A 123 -4.71 11.19 1.86
C ILE A 123 -4.11 9.79 1.76
N ASN A 124 -4.76 8.81 2.36
CA ASN A 124 -4.32 7.42 2.40
C ASN A 124 -5.08 6.59 1.34
N LEU A 125 -4.37 6.24 0.29
CA LEU A 125 -4.87 5.49 -0.85
C LEU A 125 -4.71 4.00 -0.57
N VAL A 126 -5.79 3.31 -0.23
CA VAL A 126 -5.76 1.89 0.17
C VAL A 126 -5.97 0.99 -1.05
N THR A 127 -4.98 0.15 -1.34
CA THR A 127 -4.91 -0.73 -2.52
C THR A 127 -4.97 0.05 -3.85
N PRO A 128 -4.07 1.03 -4.07
CA PRO A 128 -4.14 1.98 -5.18
C PRO A 128 -3.55 1.45 -6.48
N THR A 129 -2.75 0.38 -6.45
CA THR A 129 -1.85 -0.10 -7.51
C THR A 129 -2.49 -0.08 -8.90
N HIS A 130 -3.63 -0.72 -9.03
CA HIS A 130 -4.31 -0.94 -10.30
C HIS A 130 -5.10 0.28 -10.81
N PHE A 131 -5.23 1.33 -9.98
CA PHE A 131 -5.85 2.62 -10.31
C PHE A 131 -4.88 3.80 -10.26
N SER A 132 -3.58 3.56 -10.20
CA SER A 132 -2.56 4.63 -10.14
C SER A 132 -2.72 5.71 -11.22
N PRO A 133 -3.03 5.40 -12.50
CA PRO A 133 -3.23 6.44 -13.52
C PRO A 133 -4.38 7.38 -13.18
N GLN A 134 -5.53 6.83 -12.78
CA GLN A 134 -6.73 7.58 -12.46
C GLN A 134 -6.58 8.39 -11.17
N ILE A 135 -5.80 7.86 -10.22
CA ILE A 135 -5.45 8.56 -8.98
C ILE A 135 -4.63 9.81 -9.30
N VAL A 136 -3.62 9.70 -10.18
CA VAL A 136 -2.81 10.86 -10.56
C VAL A 136 -3.63 11.89 -11.35
N ASP A 137 -4.55 11.46 -12.23
CA ASP A 137 -5.53 12.36 -12.87
C ASP A 137 -6.37 13.13 -11.85
N ALA A 138 -6.86 12.44 -10.82
CA ALA A 138 -7.66 13.08 -9.76
C ALA A 138 -6.81 14.01 -8.90
N LEU A 139 -5.57 13.65 -8.63
CA LEU A 139 -4.62 14.49 -7.89
C LEU A 139 -4.36 15.81 -8.61
N VAL A 140 -4.17 15.79 -9.95
CA VAL A 140 -4.07 17.00 -10.77
C VAL A 140 -5.25 17.95 -10.49
N LEU A 141 -6.49 17.42 -10.52
CA LEU A 141 -7.69 18.22 -10.28
C LEU A 141 -7.80 18.71 -8.83
N ALA A 142 -7.33 17.92 -7.87
CA ALA A 142 -7.37 18.28 -6.45
C ALA A 142 -6.35 19.38 -6.14
N ILE A 143 -5.14 19.31 -6.71
CA ILE A 143 -4.09 20.32 -6.54
C ILE A 143 -4.56 21.68 -7.12
N GLU A 144 -5.17 21.69 -8.32
CA GLU A 144 -5.73 22.90 -8.92
C GLU A 144 -6.80 23.58 -8.00
N LYS A 145 -7.36 22.84 -7.04
CA LYS A 145 -8.34 23.29 -6.05
C LYS A 145 -7.79 23.43 -4.63
N GLY A 146 -6.47 23.36 -4.46
CA GLY A 146 -5.79 23.63 -3.20
C GLY A 146 -5.61 22.43 -2.28
N LEU A 147 -5.41 21.22 -2.79
CA LEU A 147 -4.98 20.08 -1.99
C LEU A 147 -3.52 20.30 -1.54
N GLU A 148 -3.29 20.13 -0.23
CA GLU A 148 -1.98 20.32 0.43
C GLU A 148 -1.63 19.18 1.42
N LEU A 149 -2.40 18.07 1.44
CA LEU A 149 -2.13 16.93 2.31
C LEU A 149 -1.11 15.96 1.68
N PRO A 150 -0.23 15.34 2.48
CA PRO A 150 0.68 14.31 1.98
C PRO A 150 -0.11 13.08 1.49
N ILE A 151 0.43 12.43 0.45
CA ILE A 151 -0.14 11.23 -0.14
C ILE A 151 0.51 10.00 0.48
N VAL A 152 -0.31 9.09 1.03
CA VAL A 152 0.09 7.76 1.49
C VAL A 152 -0.32 6.72 0.45
N TYR A 153 0.64 5.93 -0.02
CA TYR A 153 0.43 4.82 -0.94
C TYR A 153 0.44 3.50 -0.15
N ASN A 154 -0.76 3.06 0.25
CA ASN A 154 -0.99 1.88 1.10
C ASN A 154 -1.26 0.66 0.20
N CYS A 155 -0.25 -0.16 -0.03
CA CYS A 155 -0.27 -1.20 -1.04
C CYS A 155 0.12 -2.58 -0.51
N GLY A 156 -0.12 -3.62 -1.32
CA GLY A 156 0.24 -4.99 -1.01
C GLY A 156 1.74 -5.32 -1.13
N GLY A 157 2.58 -4.34 -1.47
CA GLY A 157 4.02 -4.51 -1.66
C GLY A 157 4.42 -5.12 -3.01
N TYR A 158 3.53 -5.83 -3.68
CA TYR A 158 3.75 -6.44 -5.00
C TYR A 158 3.55 -5.40 -6.10
N GLU A 159 4.58 -4.55 -6.29
CA GLU A 159 4.53 -3.36 -7.14
C GLU A 159 5.55 -3.41 -8.28
N SER A 160 5.20 -2.81 -9.42
CA SER A 160 6.12 -2.62 -10.54
C SER A 160 7.05 -1.44 -10.28
N VAL A 161 8.37 -1.65 -10.39
CA VAL A 161 9.37 -0.58 -10.27
C VAL A 161 9.16 0.50 -11.34
N GLU A 162 8.72 0.13 -12.56
CA GLU A 162 8.37 1.09 -13.62
C GLU A 162 7.24 2.02 -13.14
N THR A 163 6.19 1.46 -12.54
CA THR A 163 5.07 2.24 -11.99
C THR A 163 5.52 3.12 -10.83
N LEU A 164 6.32 2.59 -9.90
CA LEU A 164 6.82 3.35 -8.76
C LEU A 164 7.67 4.56 -9.21
N ARG A 165 8.51 4.42 -10.24
CA ARG A 165 9.27 5.53 -10.80
C ARG A 165 8.40 6.62 -11.43
N LEU A 166 7.26 6.25 -11.99
CA LEU A 166 6.28 7.23 -12.46
C LEU A 166 5.53 7.92 -11.31
N LEU A 167 5.53 7.33 -10.10
CA LEU A 167 4.98 7.90 -8.88
C LEU A 167 6.00 8.66 -8.02
N GLU A 168 7.27 8.69 -8.43
CA GLU A 168 8.32 9.47 -7.74
C GLU A 168 7.92 10.94 -7.62
N ASP A 169 8.17 11.54 -6.46
CA ASP A 169 7.77 12.89 -6.09
C ASP A 169 6.24 13.15 -6.06
N ILE A 170 5.40 12.13 -6.29
CA ILE A 170 3.95 12.20 -6.11
C ILE A 170 3.56 11.67 -4.73
N VAL A 171 4.17 10.56 -4.32
CA VAL A 171 3.90 9.89 -3.05
C VAL A 171 4.84 10.40 -1.97
N ASP A 172 4.29 10.82 -0.84
CA ASP A 172 5.08 11.26 0.32
C ASP A 172 5.43 10.09 1.25
N ILE A 173 4.50 9.15 1.43
CA ILE A 173 4.66 8.03 2.35
C ILE A 173 4.28 6.75 1.61
N TYR A 174 5.24 5.86 1.44
CA TYR A 174 4.96 4.50 1.01
C TYR A 174 4.68 3.61 2.22
N MET A 175 3.58 2.85 2.14
CA MET A 175 3.18 1.89 3.18
C MET A 175 2.91 0.51 2.55
N PRO A 176 3.98 -0.20 2.15
CA PRO A 176 3.86 -1.55 1.61
C PRO A 176 3.66 -2.60 2.69
N ASP A 177 2.80 -3.60 2.41
CA ASP A 177 2.80 -4.86 3.15
C ASP A 177 3.86 -5.81 2.56
N ILE A 178 4.75 -6.34 3.37
CA ILE A 178 5.57 -7.51 3.01
C ILE A 178 4.89 -8.74 3.59
N LYS A 179 4.23 -9.54 2.73
CA LYS A 179 3.37 -10.65 3.20
C LYS A 179 4.11 -11.96 3.33
N TYR A 180 5.14 -12.20 2.51
CA TYR A 180 5.89 -13.46 2.46
C TYR A 180 7.35 -13.20 2.09
N SER A 181 8.22 -14.09 2.58
CA SER A 181 9.57 -14.27 2.05
C SER A 181 9.74 -15.62 1.32
N ILE A 182 8.65 -16.35 1.11
CA ILE A 182 8.63 -17.70 0.51
C ILE A 182 7.67 -17.65 -0.69
N ASP A 183 8.20 -17.83 -1.89
CA ASP A 183 7.43 -17.69 -3.14
C ASP A 183 6.35 -18.75 -3.29
N GLU A 184 6.58 -19.98 -2.80
CA GLU A 184 5.59 -21.06 -2.82
C GLU A 184 4.35 -20.68 -1.98
N ASN A 185 4.55 -20.00 -0.86
CA ASN A 185 3.46 -19.51 -0.01
C ASN A 185 2.73 -18.34 -0.68
N ALA A 186 3.45 -17.44 -1.33
CA ALA A 186 2.85 -16.35 -2.08
C ALA A 186 1.99 -16.86 -3.23
N LEU A 187 2.48 -17.85 -3.98
CA LEU A 187 1.71 -18.50 -5.04
C LEU A 187 0.47 -19.21 -4.47
N LYS A 188 0.63 -19.99 -3.40
CA LYS A 188 -0.44 -20.78 -2.80
C LYS A 188 -1.53 -19.93 -2.17
N TYR A 189 -1.17 -18.84 -1.47
CA TYR A 189 -2.12 -18.08 -0.66
C TYR A 189 -2.46 -16.69 -1.21
N SER A 190 -1.77 -16.23 -2.24
CA SER A 190 -2.03 -14.92 -2.86
C SER A 190 -1.97 -14.94 -4.40
N GLY A 191 -1.80 -16.11 -5.02
CA GLY A 191 -1.93 -16.30 -6.47
C GLY A 191 -0.81 -15.69 -7.32
N VAL A 192 0.30 -15.25 -6.73
CA VAL A 192 1.37 -14.52 -7.44
C VAL A 192 2.71 -15.25 -7.42
N GLN A 193 3.48 -15.06 -8.51
CA GLN A 193 4.81 -15.66 -8.68
C GLN A 193 5.91 -14.65 -8.42
N ASN A 194 7.13 -15.13 -8.12
CA ASN A 194 8.32 -14.31 -7.89
C ASN A 194 8.07 -13.16 -6.89
N TYR A 195 7.24 -13.42 -5.88
CA TYR A 195 6.79 -12.41 -4.93
C TYR A 195 7.97 -11.78 -4.18
N TRP A 196 8.86 -12.62 -3.64
CA TRP A 196 9.91 -12.17 -2.74
C TRP A 196 10.88 -11.20 -3.42
N GLU A 197 11.42 -11.56 -4.58
CA GLU A 197 12.31 -10.67 -5.32
C GLU A 197 11.59 -9.41 -5.79
N THR A 198 10.36 -9.52 -6.25
CA THR A 198 9.54 -8.39 -6.69
C THR A 198 9.33 -7.38 -5.56
N VAL A 199 8.94 -7.85 -4.37
CA VAL A 199 8.70 -6.99 -3.21
C VAL A 199 10.01 -6.35 -2.72
N LYS A 200 11.12 -7.08 -2.72
CA LYS A 200 12.43 -6.50 -2.36
C LYS A 200 12.81 -5.35 -3.28
N LEU A 201 12.66 -5.51 -4.59
CA LEU A 201 12.94 -4.45 -5.56
C LEU A 201 12.01 -3.25 -5.38
N ALA A 202 10.71 -3.51 -5.17
CA ALA A 202 9.73 -2.46 -4.96
C ALA A 202 10.00 -1.65 -3.69
N VAL A 203 10.25 -2.31 -2.56
CA VAL A 203 10.52 -1.65 -1.27
C VAL A 203 11.84 -0.86 -1.30
N LYS A 204 12.87 -1.37 -1.97
CA LYS A 204 14.13 -0.62 -2.21
C LYS A 204 13.88 0.65 -3.01
N GLU A 205 13.11 0.57 -4.10
CA GLU A 205 12.74 1.73 -4.91
C GLU A 205 11.94 2.75 -4.06
N MET A 206 10.94 2.28 -3.29
CA MET A 206 10.17 3.14 -2.39
C MET A 206 11.08 3.85 -1.37
N HIS A 207 11.98 3.11 -0.73
CA HIS A 207 12.93 3.71 0.23
C HIS A 207 13.88 4.70 -0.43
N GLN A 208 14.37 4.40 -1.63
CA GLN A 208 15.24 5.32 -2.40
C GLN A 208 14.52 6.65 -2.68
N GLN A 209 13.22 6.64 -2.97
CA GLN A 209 12.45 7.84 -3.27
C GLN A 209 12.17 8.70 -2.02
N VAL A 210 11.82 8.08 -0.89
CA VAL A 210 11.31 8.83 0.27
C VAL A 210 12.17 8.72 1.54
N GLY A 211 13.07 7.73 1.61
CA GLY A 211 13.91 7.45 2.78
C GLY A 211 13.14 6.91 3.98
N ASP A 212 13.77 6.94 5.15
CA ASP A 212 13.14 6.53 6.42
C ASP A 212 12.02 7.47 6.84
N LEU A 213 11.03 6.94 7.59
CA LEU A 213 9.85 7.70 8.01
C LEU A 213 10.22 8.89 8.90
N LYS A 214 9.87 10.09 8.45
CA LYS A 214 10.05 11.35 9.16
C LYS A 214 8.75 11.79 9.79
N LEU A 215 8.82 12.08 11.09
CA LEU A 215 7.70 12.55 11.89
C LEU A 215 7.81 14.06 12.17
N SER A 216 6.68 14.73 12.25
CA SER A 216 6.60 16.08 12.78
C SER A 216 6.88 16.10 14.28
N LYS A 217 7.02 17.29 14.88
CA LYS A 217 7.12 17.45 16.35
C LYS A 217 5.90 16.91 17.12
N ARG A 218 4.79 16.67 16.45
CA ARG A 218 3.56 16.09 17.01
C ARG A 218 3.44 14.59 16.78
N GLY A 219 4.48 13.94 16.28
CA GLY A 219 4.47 12.50 15.97
C GLY A 219 3.72 12.12 14.70
N ILE A 220 3.29 13.08 13.88
CA ILE A 220 2.57 12.80 12.63
C ILE A 220 3.55 12.56 11.49
N ALA A 221 3.35 11.50 10.74
CA ALA A 221 4.14 11.15 9.56
C ALA A 221 4.01 12.23 8.46
N GLN A 222 5.15 12.61 7.90
CA GLN A 222 5.23 13.64 6.87
C GLN A 222 5.78 13.09 5.54
N ARG A 223 6.73 12.17 5.59
CA ARG A 223 7.42 11.58 4.43
C ARG A 223 8.18 10.35 4.87
N GLY A 224 8.30 9.35 4.00
CA GLY A 224 9.18 8.20 4.21
C GLY A 224 8.51 6.86 4.05
N LEU A 225 9.29 5.80 4.28
CA LEU A 225 8.85 4.41 4.21
C LEU A 225 8.30 3.94 5.56
N LEU A 226 7.13 3.33 5.54
CA LEU A 226 6.52 2.60 6.64
C LEU A 226 6.19 1.20 6.15
N VAL A 227 6.93 0.20 6.60
CA VAL A 227 6.71 -1.20 6.20
C VAL A 227 5.74 -1.86 7.17
N ARG A 228 4.82 -2.66 6.63
CA ARG A 228 3.94 -3.53 7.43
C ARG A 228 4.24 -5.00 7.16
N HIS A 229 4.22 -5.80 8.21
CA HIS A 229 4.38 -7.23 8.13
C HIS A 229 3.39 -7.95 9.03
N LEU A 230 2.50 -8.75 8.44
CA LEU A 230 1.52 -9.55 9.19
C LEU A 230 2.14 -10.91 9.52
N VAL A 231 2.29 -11.19 10.80
CA VAL A 231 2.72 -12.52 11.25
C VAL A 231 1.61 -13.53 10.96
N LEU A 232 1.95 -14.60 10.26
CA LEU A 232 1.04 -15.69 9.93
C LEU A 232 1.37 -16.94 10.77
N PRO A 233 0.37 -17.80 11.07
CA PRO A 233 0.62 -19.02 11.83
C PRO A 233 1.60 -19.94 11.10
N ASN A 234 2.35 -20.75 11.86
CA ASN A 234 3.30 -21.74 11.34
C ASN A 234 4.45 -21.14 10.49
N ASP A 235 4.82 -19.89 10.75
CA ASP A 235 5.84 -19.14 10.00
C ASP A 235 5.61 -19.11 8.48
N ILE A 236 4.35 -19.16 8.03
CA ILE A 236 3.98 -19.14 6.60
C ILE A 236 4.47 -17.85 5.93
N ALA A 237 4.54 -16.75 6.66
CA ALA A 237 5.07 -15.48 6.17
C ALA A 237 6.60 -15.49 5.99
N GLY A 238 7.33 -16.38 6.68
CA GLY A 238 8.80 -16.36 6.71
C GLY A 238 9.34 -15.11 7.35
N SER A 239 8.77 -14.72 8.51
CA SER A 239 8.94 -13.40 9.13
C SER A 239 10.38 -13.01 9.40
N LYS A 240 11.26 -13.96 9.76
CA LYS A 240 12.67 -13.66 10.04
C LYS A 240 13.41 -13.15 8.80
N ALA A 241 13.18 -13.75 7.63
CA ALA A 241 13.81 -13.27 6.39
C ALA A 241 13.26 -11.88 5.97
N VAL A 242 12.00 -11.55 6.30
CA VAL A 242 11.47 -10.20 6.12
C VAL A 242 12.18 -9.21 7.02
N VAL A 243 12.40 -9.56 8.29
CA VAL A 243 13.14 -8.74 9.26
C VAL A 243 14.59 -8.55 8.79
N ASP A 244 15.28 -9.62 8.36
CA ASP A 244 16.64 -9.56 7.81
C ASP A 244 16.70 -8.57 6.63
N PHE A 245 15.80 -8.69 5.68
CA PHE A 245 15.75 -7.80 4.52
C PHE A 245 15.57 -6.33 4.91
N VAL A 246 14.65 -6.04 5.84
CA VAL A 246 14.42 -4.66 6.28
C VAL A 246 15.63 -4.11 7.01
N ALA A 247 16.24 -4.87 7.92
CA ALA A 247 17.39 -4.43 8.71
C ALA A 247 18.67 -4.31 7.87
N ASP A 248 18.96 -5.33 7.04
CA ASP A 248 20.27 -5.46 6.39
C ASP A 248 20.30 -4.77 5.00
N GLU A 249 19.14 -4.66 4.29
CA GLU A 249 19.10 -4.15 2.91
C GLU A 249 18.31 -2.83 2.75
N ILE A 250 17.52 -2.42 3.75
CA ILE A 250 16.80 -1.13 3.75
C ILE A 250 17.41 -0.19 4.78
N SER A 251 17.02 -0.30 6.06
CA SER A 251 17.53 0.54 7.14
C SER A 251 17.08 0.01 8.50
N THR A 252 17.96 0.05 9.50
CA THR A 252 17.57 -0.21 10.91
C THR A 252 16.66 0.87 11.49
N ASP A 253 16.61 2.07 10.87
CA ASP A 253 15.67 3.14 11.22
C ASP A 253 14.32 3.03 10.54
N THR A 254 14.09 2.00 9.70
CA THR A 254 12.78 1.77 9.06
C THR A 254 11.68 1.63 10.12
N TYR A 255 10.56 2.33 9.92
CA TYR A 255 9.35 2.10 10.70
C TYR A 255 8.72 0.80 10.20
N LEU A 256 8.88 -0.28 10.97
CA LEU A 256 8.34 -1.60 10.67
C LEU A 256 7.18 -1.92 11.61
N ASN A 257 5.95 -1.96 11.11
CA ASN A 257 4.81 -2.45 11.88
C ASN A 257 4.70 -3.98 11.74
N ILE A 258 5.11 -4.70 12.79
CA ILE A 258 4.92 -6.15 12.89
C ILE A 258 3.56 -6.38 13.55
N MET A 259 2.61 -6.95 12.77
CA MET A 259 1.21 -7.05 13.16
C MET A 259 0.85 -8.45 13.67
N ASP A 260 0.13 -8.52 14.81
CA ASP A 260 -0.39 -9.75 15.43
C ASP A 260 -1.86 -10.02 15.13
N GLN A 261 -2.50 -9.13 14.37
CA GLN A 261 -3.95 -9.08 14.18
C GLN A 261 -4.52 -10.15 13.23
N TYR A 262 -3.68 -11.12 12.80
CA TYR A 262 -4.14 -12.18 11.93
C TYR A 262 -5.32 -12.95 12.54
N ARG A 263 -6.36 -13.11 11.73
CA ARG A 263 -7.48 -14.03 11.98
C ARG A 263 -7.87 -14.72 10.67
N PRO A 264 -8.32 -15.97 10.72
CA PRO A 264 -8.90 -16.62 9.55
C PRO A 264 -10.06 -15.76 8.99
N ALA A 265 -9.98 -15.44 7.69
CA ALA A 265 -11.00 -14.71 6.96
C ALA A 265 -11.08 -15.27 5.54
N TYR A 266 -12.14 -14.91 4.80
CA TYR A 266 -12.38 -15.36 3.43
C TYR A 266 -12.26 -16.89 3.30
N HIS A 267 -11.31 -17.39 2.52
CA HIS A 267 -11.07 -18.81 2.28
C HIS A 267 -9.99 -19.42 3.17
N ALA A 268 -9.51 -18.73 4.20
CA ALA A 268 -8.48 -19.26 5.11
C ALA A 268 -8.87 -20.60 5.76
N ASN A 269 -10.18 -20.85 5.93
CA ASN A 269 -10.70 -22.10 6.47
C ASN A 269 -10.47 -23.33 5.57
N ILE A 270 -10.16 -23.14 4.29
CA ILE A 270 -9.83 -24.21 3.34
C ILE A 270 -8.40 -24.74 3.60
N TYR A 271 -7.57 -23.93 4.23
CA TYR A 271 -6.16 -24.22 4.53
C TYR A 271 -6.00 -24.47 6.04
N PRO A 272 -5.89 -25.73 6.49
CA PRO A 272 -5.79 -26.05 7.91
C PRO A 272 -4.68 -25.28 8.64
N GLU A 273 -3.57 -25.04 7.96
CA GLU A 273 -2.42 -24.29 8.47
C GLU A 273 -2.68 -22.80 8.68
N LEU A 274 -3.67 -22.21 7.99
CA LEU A 274 -4.12 -20.83 8.17
C LEU A 274 -5.39 -20.71 9.03
N ASN A 275 -6.06 -21.82 9.34
CA ASN A 275 -7.36 -21.81 10.02
C ASN A 275 -7.24 -21.69 11.55
N ARG A 276 -6.31 -20.87 12.04
CA ARG A 276 -6.17 -20.52 13.45
C ARG A 276 -5.53 -19.12 13.58
N ARG A 277 -5.68 -18.50 14.72
CA ARG A 277 -4.88 -17.32 15.07
C ARG A 277 -3.43 -17.70 15.32
N ILE A 278 -2.52 -16.74 15.26
CA ILE A 278 -1.16 -16.90 15.74
C ILE A 278 -1.17 -17.08 17.26
N THR A 279 -0.15 -17.75 17.77
CA THR A 279 0.10 -17.85 19.21
C THR A 279 0.92 -16.64 19.69
N PRO A 280 0.85 -16.28 20.98
CA PRO A 280 1.71 -15.24 21.54
C PRO A 280 3.20 -15.52 21.34
N SER A 281 3.61 -16.80 21.33
CA SER A 281 5.00 -17.19 21.09
C SER A 281 5.42 -16.90 19.65
N GLU A 282 4.58 -17.24 18.65
CA GLU A 282 4.87 -16.95 17.23
C GLU A 282 5.10 -15.46 17.00
N TYR A 283 4.28 -14.59 17.62
CA TYR A 283 4.47 -13.16 17.55
C TYR A 283 5.74 -12.69 18.27
N LYS A 284 5.89 -13.12 19.54
CA LYS A 284 7.04 -12.74 20.37
C LYS A 284 8.37 -13.10 19.72
N ASP A 285 8.48 -14.29 19.11
CA ASP A 285 9.71 -14.74 18.44
C ASP A 285 10.14 -13.81 17.31
N VAL A 286 9.17 -13.21 16.58
CA VAL A 286 9.45 -12.22 15.51
C VAL A 286 9.87 -10.88 16.11
N ILE A 287 9.20 -10.41 17.15
CA ILE A 287 9.55 -9.16 17.85
C ILE A 287 10.96 -9.24 18.44
N ASP A 288 11.26 -10.31 19.19
CA ASP A 288 12.58 -10.52 19.80
C ASP A 288 13.67 -10.57 18.70
N TYR A 289 13.36 -11.20 17.55
CA TYR A 289 14.28 -11.26 16.42
C TYR A 289 14.52 -9.87 15.81
N ALA A 290 13.46 -9.08 15.62
CA ALA A 290 13.56 -7.73 15.07
C ALA A 290 14.41 -6.82 15.99
N HIS A 291 14.22 -6.90 17.32
CA HIS A 291 15.06 -6.17 18.28
C HIS A 291 16.54 -6.57 18.18
N ASN A 292 16.82 -7.88 18.07
CA ASN A 292 18.20 -8.38 17.92
C ASN A 292 18.87 -7.90 16.63
N LYS A 293 18.09 -7.55 15.60
CA LYS A 293 18.56 -6.94 14.34
C LYS A 293 18.66 -5.42 14.42
N GLY A 294 18.31 -4.80 15.54
CA GLY A 294 18.39 -3.34 15.74
C GLY A 294 17.17 -2.56 15.25
N LEU A 295 16.11 -3.22 14.84
CA LEU A 295 14.85 -2.57 14.51
C LEU A 295 14.08 -2.29 15.81
N ILE A 296 13.68 -1.01 16.01
CA ILE A 296 13.03 -0.58 17.26
C ILE A 296 11.82 0.32 17.00
N ARG A 297 11.47 0.59 15.74
CA ARG A 297 10.39 1.51 15.39
C ARG A 297 9.20 0.76 14.82
N GLY A 298 8.00 1.01 15.38
CA GLY A 298 6.73 0.60 14.77
C GLY A 298 6.02 -0.60 15.41
N PHE A 299 6.65 -1.33 16.32
CA PHE A 299 6.07 -2.53 16.93
C PHE A 299 6.24 -2.62 18.46
N ASP A 300 6.92 -1.68 19.09
CA ASP A 300 6.95 -1.60 20.55
C ASP A 300 5.73 -0.85 21.08
N PRO A 301 4.89 -1.47 21.92
CA PRO A 301 3.94 -0.73 22.72
C PRO A 301 4.73 0.00 23.83
N ASN A 302 4.89 1.31 23.71
CA ASN A 302 5.26 2.14 24.85
C ASN A 302 4.11 2.23 25.84
#